data_ca7fdba2aaf82cba01975ee39214f04c
#
_entry.id   ca7fdba2aaf82cba01975ee39214f04c
#
_cell.length_a   1.000
_cell.length_b   1.000
_cell.length_c   1.000
_cell.angle_alpha   90.00
_cell.angle_beta   90.00
_cell.angle_gamma   90.00
#
_symmetry.space_group_name_H-M   'P 1'
#
loop_
_entity.id
_entity.type
_entity.pdbx_description
1 polymer ?
#
loop_
_entity_poly.entity_id
_entity_poly.type
_entity_poly.pdbx_seq_one_letter_code
_entity_poly.pdbx_strand_id
1 'polypeptide(L)'
;MINCTLIFFSKFRPVXFGQRHVQVFLLFLCITVNYIVKFNAGVSVVAMTNAETTNPNFPEYDWNEMEKSFILSSFFWGYFVTQFPGAFLCKRFGAKLIMFVSTMGSSAVAVLVPLALDWGGWQVYCGIRVVQGLFQGLLFPCVHTHLASWCPVDERNRLGALANTGIDCGTLLAVFLSGTIAASSIGWPGISYMSCGVGVFWCILWFLFAANSPNESKFITEAERSYIENSKNALKEHDVNVTPKSIPVPWKAILSSWPFWALLVARSADSWGFSTLLAEIPSYMNAVLGIDMKNNALYSALPYLAMWCMSYVYIIMADLLLKRQILTLNALRKTFNSMAAWIPAIGLIMVGFLDQDQKTLAIVLLTANVGINAGVTIGSILNTIDLSPNHAGIIMGIVNTSANIVPILTPLVVGLIVDDKTDRTQWQIVFAISAAVWAMGNLFYVIFGSTNLQPWDDEDYLSSKDIQNEDCKKKEPLDT
;
A
#
# COMPACT_ATOMS: atom_id res chain seq x y z
N MET A 1 15.98 -22.62 -32.79
CA MET A 1 14.97 -22.21 -31.81
C MET A 1 15.10 -20.74 -31.35
N ILE A 2 16.25 -20.11 -31.42
CA ILE A 2 16.45 -18.70 -30.97
C ILE A 2 15.89 -17.67 -31.98
N ASN A 3 15.78 -18.00 -33.23
CA ASN A 3 15.29 -17.06 -34.25
C ASN A 3 13.76 -16.93 -34.36
N CYS A 4 12.98 -17.88 -33.82
CA CYS A 4 11.51 -17.78 -33.84
C CYS A 4 10.99 -16.84 -32.75
N THR A 5 11.69 -16.75 -31.63
CA THR A 5 11.27 -15.89 -30.51
C THR A 5 11.45 -14.40 -30.82
N LEU A 6 12.49 -14.07 -31.60
CA LEU A 6 12.77 -12.66 -31.96
C LEU A 6 11.79 -12.11 -33.02
N ILE A 7 11.24 -12.97 -33.87
CA ILE A 7 10.30 -12.58 -34.93
C ILE A 7 8.90 -12.29 -34.34
N PHE A 8 8.54 -12.96 -33.22
CA PHE A 8 7.22 -12.78 -32.60
C PHE A 8 7.10 -11.40 -31.91
N PHE A 9 8.20 -10.89 -31.36
CA PHE A 9 8.21 -9.60 -30.68
C PHE A 9 8.26 -8.37 -31.60
N SER A 10 8.65 -8.55 -32.88
CA SER A 10 8.75 -7.40 -33.79
C SER A 10 7.40 -6.96 -34.42
N LYS A 11 6.36 -7.78 -34.31
CA LYS A 11 5.10 -7.55 -35.02
C LYS A 11 4.07 -6.69 -34.25
N PHE A 12 4.27 -6.47 -32.94
CA PHE A 12 3.39 -5.62 -32.16
C PHE A 12 4.15 -4.38 -31.69
N ARG A 13 3.99 -3.27 -32.40
CA ARG A 13 4.42 -1.97 -31.86
C ARG A 13 3.58 -1.70 -30.61
N PRO A 14 4.19 -1.48 -29.47
CA PRO A 14 3.42 -1.14 -28.28
C PRO A 14 2.64 0.15 -28.56
N VAL A 15 1.34 0.07 -28.39
CA VAL A 15 0.48 1.26 -28.51
C VAL A 15 0.99 2.24 -27.45
N UNK A 16 1.39 3.20 -27.81
CA UNK A 16 1.80 3.96 -27.10
C UNK A 16 1.10 4.23 -26.02
N PHE A 17 0.19 5.11 -26.17
CA PHE A 17 -0.77 5.42 -25.13
C PHE A 17 -2.09 4.69 -25.42
N GLY A 18 -2.64 4.05 -24.40
CA GLY A 18 -3.87 3.28 -24.57
C GLY A 18 -4.71 3.27 -23.30
N GLN A 19 -5.81 2.52 -23.33
CA GLN A 19 -6.76 2.41 -22.21
C GLN A 19 -6.12 1.89 -20.93
N ARG A 20 -5.12 1.01 -21.01
CA ARG A 20 -4.39 0.54 -19.82
C ARG A 20 -3.76 1.70 -19.04
N HIS A 21 -3.27 2.73 -19.73
CA HIS A 21 -2.69 3.92 -19.07
C HIS A 21 -3.78 4.75 -18.39
N VAL A 22 -4.96 4.85 -19.01
CA VAL A 22 -6.12 5.52 -18.40
C VAL A 22 -6.54 4.79 -17.11
N GLN A 23 -6.62 3.45 -17.16
CA GLN A 23 -6.97 2.65 -15.98
C GLN A 23 -5.94 2.84 -14.86
N VAL A 24 -4.65 2.81 -15.19
CA VAL A 24 -3.56 3.03 -14.22
C VAL A 24 -3.62 4.44 -13.62
N PHE A 25 -3.89 5.45 -14.43
CA PHE A 25 -4.05 6.83 -13.95
C PHE A 25 -5.26 6.95 -13.01
N LEU A 26 -6.37 6.30 -13.34
CA LEU A 26 -7.55 6.26 -12.47
C LEU A 26 -7.25 5.54 -11.14
N LEU A 27 -6.42 4.49 -11.17
CA LEU A 27 -5.97 3.81 -9.94
C LEU A 27 -5.07 4.72 -9.11
N PHE A 28 -4.13 5.43 -9.75
CA PHE A 28 -3.28 6.43 -9.09
C PHE A 28 -4.14 7.47 -8.36
N LEU A 29 -5.15 8.03 -9.06
CA LEU A 29 -6.07 9.00 -8.46
C LEU A 29 -6.91 8.38 -7.33
N CYS A 30 -7.35 7.13 -7.51
CA CYS A 30 -8.09 6.39 -6.48
C CYS A 30 -7.30 6.28 -5.17
N ILE A 31 -6.06 5.81 -5.30
CA ILE A 31 -5.16 5.63 -4.15
C ILE A 31 -4.88 7.00 -3.52
N THR A 32 -4.60 8.02 -4.33
CA THR A 32 -4.37 9.40 -3.87
C THR A 32 -5.55 9.90 -3.03
N VAL A 33 -6.78 9.81 -3.54
CA VAL A 33 -8.00 10.25 -2.85
C VAL A 33 -8.18 9.51 -1.53
N ASN A 34 -8.03 8.19 -1.55
CA ASN A 34 -8.22 7.37 -0.34
C ASN A 34 -7.15 7.67 0.71
N TYR A 35 -5.91 7.97 0.30
CA TYR A 35 -4.84 8.37 1.23
C TYR A 35 -5.05 9.78 1.79
N ILE A 36 -5.63 10.70 1.01
CA ILE A 36 -6.07 12.01 1.52
C ILE A 36 -7.09 11.80 2.65
N VAL A 37 -8.14 11.01 2.41
CA VAL A 37 -9.21 10.73 3.39
C VAL A 37 -8.67 9.98 4.63
N LYS A 38 -7.68 9.11 4.44
CA LYS A 38 -7.07 8.32 5.52
C LYS A 38 -6.25 9.19 6.48
N PHE A 39 -5.40 10.07 5.95
CA PHE A 39 -4.40 10.79 6.72
C PHE A 39 -4.79 12.23 7.10
N ASN A 40 -5.85 12.79 6.53
CA ASN A 40 -6.34 14.13 6.88
C ASN A 40 -6.76 14.23 8.35
N ALA A 41 -7.18 13.11 8.97
CA ALA A 41 -7.61 13.08 10.37
C ALA A 41 -6.51 13.52 11.34
N GLY A 42 -5.25 13.22 11.03
CA GLY A 42 -4.12 13.67 11.85
C GLY A 42 -4.07 15.20 11.96
N VAL A 43 -4.19 15.86 10.80
CA VAL A 43 -4.20 17.33 10.73
C VAL A 43 -5.50 17.89 11.35
N SER A 44 -6.64 17.23 11.07
CA SER A 44 -7.95 17.65 11.61
C SER A 44 -7.96 17.66 13.13
N VAL A 45 -7.45 16.59 13.77
CA VAL A 45 -7.39 16.46 15.22
C VAL A 45 -6.53 17.58 15.83
N VAL A 46 -5.37 17.87 15.20
CA VAL A 46 -4.51 18.99 15.66
C VAL A 46 -5.26 20.32 15.56
N ALA A 47 -5.93 20.57 14.43
CA ALA A 47 -6.68 21.81 14.20
C ALA A 47 -7.86 21.96 15.18
N MET A 48 -8.49 20.84 15.56
CA MET A 48 -9.61 20.81 16.50
C MET A 48 -9.18 21.01 17.96
N THR A 49 -7.94 20.66 18.33
CA THR A 49 -7.45 20.71 19.70
C THR A 49 -6.44 21.84 19.95
N ASN A 50 -6.11 22.63 18.94
CA ASN A 50 -5.20 23.78 19.03
C ASN A 50 -5.74 24.93 18.18
N ALA A 51 -6.94 25.37 18.47
CA ALA A 51 -7.61 26.43 17.69
C ALA A 51 -6.85 27.75 17.76
N GLU A 52 -6.26 28.10 18.92
CA GLU A 52 -5.50 29.35 19.10
C GLU A 52 -4.35 29.47 18.07
N THR A 53 -3.67 28.37 17.78
CA THR A 53 -2.51 28.38 16.87
C THR A 53 -2.90 28.12 15.42
N THR A 54 -4.05 27.48 15.17
CA THR A 54 -4.49 27.09 13.81
C THR A 54 -5.51 28.07 13.25
N ASN A 55 -6.67 28.21 13.93
CA ASN A 55 -7.74 29.11 13.50
C ASN A 55 -8.69 29.37 14.67
N PRO A 56 -8.55 30.50 15.35
CA PRO A 56 -9.36 30.80 16.55
C PRO A 56 -10.86 31.05 16.27
N ASN A 57 -11.28 31.09 15.00
CA ASN A 57 -12.70 31.30 14.66
C ASN A 57 -13.52 30.00 14.75
N PHE A 58 -12.90 28.87 15.05
CA PHE A 58 -13.57 27.55 15.08
C PHE A 58 -13.48 26.94 16.48
N PRO A 59 -14.45 26.08 16.86
CA PRO A 59 -14.48 25.51 18.22
C PRO A 59 -13.23 24.67 18.49
N GLU A 60 -12.69 24.82 19.69
CA GLU A 60 -11.61 24.00 20.22
C GLU A 60 -12.21 22.89 21.10
N TYR A 61 -11.69 21.69 20.97
CA TYR A 61 -12.10 20.52 21.74
C TYR A 61 -10.99 20.12 22.70
N ASP A 62 -11.31 20.02 23.97
CA ASP A 62 -10.36 19.63 25.02
C ASP A 62 -10.29 18.11 25.12
N TRP A 63 -9.57 17.48 24.16
CA TRP A 63 -9.36 16.04 24.15
C TRP A 63 -7.99 15.70 24.72
N ASN A 64 -7.97 14.71 25.63
CA ASN A 64 -6.71 14.18 26.14
C ASN A 64 -6.01 13.31 25.07
N GLU A 65 -4.75 12.97 25.30
CA GLU A 65 -3.93 12.22 24.33
C GLU A 65 -4.50 10.83 24.02
N MET A 66 -5.18 10.21 24.99
CA MET A 66 -5.82 8.91 24.79
C MET A 66 -7.01 9.03 23.82
N GLU A 67 -7.84 10.05 23.96
CA GLU A 67 -8.99 10.31 23.08
C GLU A 67 -8.53 10.59 21.64
N LYS A 68 -7.49 11.40 21.48
CA LYS A 68 -6.85 11.66 20.17
C LYS A 68 -6.35 10.35 19.54
N SER A 69 -5.71 9.50 20.35
CA SER A 69 -5.20 8.20 19.90
C SER A 69 -6.34 7.26 19.47
N PHE A 70 -7.46 7.25 20.18
CA PHE A 70 -8.64 6.48 19.80
C PHE A 70 -9.21 6.94 18.45
N ILE A 71 -9.33 8.25 18.24
CA ILE A 71 -9.82 8.81 16.95
C ILE A 71 -8.91 8.35 15.80
N LEU A 72 -7.59 8.48 15.98
CA LEU A 72 -6.63 8.14 14.90
C LEU A 72 -6.55 6.65 14.64
N SER A 73 -6.59 5.82 15.68
CA SER A 73 -6.49 4.37 15.56
C SER A 73 -7.78 3.70 15.10
N SER A 74 -8.94 4.29 15.39
CA SER A 74 -10.26 3.69 15.10
C SER A 74 -10.48 3.42 13.61
N PHE A 75 -9.89 4.22 12.73
CA PHE A 75 -9.88 3.97 11.29
C PHE A 75 -9.32 2.56 10.97
N PHE A 76 -8.21 2.21 11.61
CA PHE A 76 -7.53 0.95 11.34
C PHE A 76 -8.33 -0.26 11.84
N TRP A 77 -9.19 -0.10 12.85
CA TRP A 77 -10.06 -1.17 13.34
C TRP A 77 -11.05 -1.63 12.25
N GLY A 78 -11.69 -0.66 11.57
CA GLY A 78 -12.55 -0.97 10.43
C GLY A 78 -11.76 -1.49 9.22
N TYR A 79 -10.63 -0.86 8.96
CA TYR A 79 -9.80 -1.11 7.79
C TYR A 79 -9.33 -2.57 7.71
N PHE A 80 -8.79 -3.13 8.82
CA PHE A 80 -8.28 -4.49 8.77
C PHE A 80 -9.40 -5.55 8.68
N VAL A 81 -10.58 -5.27 9.23
CA VAL A 81 -11.72 -6.22 9.20
C VAL A 81 -12.16 -6.51 7.76
N THR A 82 -12.16 -5.52 6.88
CA THR A 82 -12.66 -5.66 5.50
C THR A 82 -11.59 -5.97 4.46
N GLN A 83 -10.31 -5.90 4.79
CA GLN A 83 -9.21 -6.20 3.86
C GLN A 83 -9.33 -7.60 3.26
N PHE A 84 -9.53 -8.59 4.09
CA PHE A 84 -9.63 -9.97 3.67
C PHE A 84 -10.96 -10.26 2.95
N PRO A 85 -12.14 -9.91 3.50
CA PRO A 85 -13.40 -10.04 2.77
C PRO A 85 -13.43 -9.26 1.45
N GLY A 86 -12.71 -8.15 1.37
CA GLY A 86 -12.61 -7.31 0.15
C GLY A 86 -12.15 -8.10 -1.06
N ALA A 87 -11.21 -9.01 -0.90
CA ALA A 87 -10.72 -9.86 -2.00
C ALA A 87 -11.83 -10.75 -2.58
N PHE A 88 -12.68 -11.31 -1.73
CA PHE A 88 -13.82 -12.15 -2.14
C PHE A 88 -14.91 -11.32 -2.81
N LEU A 89 -15.22 -10.17 -2.23
CA LEU A 89 -16.19 -9.24 -2.81
C LEU A 89 -15.72 -8.76 -4.19
N CYS A 90 -14.43 -8.50 -4.33
CA CYS A 90 -13.82 -8.12 -5.61
C CYS A 90 -13.98 -9.21 -6.67
N LYS A 91 -13.72 -10.48 -6.29
CA LYS A 91 -13.91 -11.64 -7.20
C LYS A 91 -15.38 -11.81 -7.61
N ARG A 92 -16.31 -11.60 -6.67
CA ARG A 92 -17.75 -11.83 -6.89
C ARG A 92 -18.41 -10.70 -7.70
N PHE A 93 -18.11 -9.45 -7.37
CA PHE A 93 -18.80 -8.27 -7.90
C PHE A 93 -17.95 -7.45 -8.88
N GLY A 94 -16.68 -7.79 -9.03
CA GLY A 94 -15.74 -7.07 -9.88
C GLY A 94 -15.08 -5.90 -9.16
N ALA A 95 -13.86 -5.58 -9.59
CA ALA A 95 -13.04 -4.52 -9.01
C ALA A 95 -13.69 -3.15 -9.19
N LYS A 96 -14.34 -2.90 -10.34
CA LYS A 96 -14.96 -1.60 -10.67
C LYS A 96 -16.00 -1.19 -9.62
N LEU A 97 -16.94 -2.09 -9.30
CA LEU A 97 -18.01 -1.79 -8.35
C LEU A 97 -17.47 -1.63 -6.92
N ILE A 98 -16.60 -2.55 -6.49
CA ILE A 98 -16.11 -2.53 -5.10
C ILE A 98 -15.23 -1.29 -4.83
N MET A 99 -14.39 -0.89 -5.78
CA MET A 99 -13.58 0.33 -5.66
C MET A 99 -14.44 1.59 -5.63
N PHE A 100 -15.52 1.62 -6.43
CA PHE A 100 -16.50 2.71 -6.40
C PHE A 100 -17.14 2.81 -5.01
N VAL A 101 -17.65 1.69 -4.47
CA VAL A 101 -18.29 1.63 -3.13
C VAL A 101 -17.29 2.04 -2.04
N SER A 102 -16.08 1.56 -2.12
CA SER A 102 -15.00 1.86 -1.17
C SER A 102 -14.73 3.37 -1.10
N THR A 103 -14.45 3.98 -2.24
CA THR A 103 -14.07 5.40 -2.30
C THR A 103 -15.26 6.32 -2.05
N MET A 104 -16.42 6.04 -2.67
CA MET A 104 -17.63 6.84 -2.45
C MET A 104 -18.07 6.77 -0.98
N GLY A 105 -18.12 5.56 -0.41
CA GLY A 105 -18.55 5.36 0.97
C GLY A 105 -17.65 6.07 1.98
N SER A 106 -16.33 5.90 1.86
CA SER A 106 -15.39 6.53 2.80
C SER A 106 -15.40 8.06 2.69
N SER A 107 -15.56 8.59 1.47
CA SER A 107 -15.59 10.04 1.20
C SER A 107 -16.92 10.67 1.64
N ALA A 108 -18.04 10.01 1.37
CA ALA A 108 -19.37 10.50 1.76
C ALA A 108 -19.52 10.58 3.28
N VAL A 109 -19.03 9.55 3.99
CA VAL A 109 -19.09 9.50 5.46
C VAL A 109 -18.25 10.63 6.09
N ALA A 110 -17.24 11.14 5.40
CA ALA A 110 -16.42 12.27 5.89
C ALA A 110 -17.25 13.53 6.17
N VAL A 111 -18.31 13.77 5.38
CA VAL A 111 -19.19 14.95 5.56
C VAL A 111 -19.87 14.94 6.93
N LEU A 112 -20.05 13.75 7.51
CA LEU A 112 -20.72 13.62 8.81
C LEU A 112 -19.84 14.03 10.01
N VAL A 113 -18.53 14.25 9.80
CA VAL A 113 -17.61 14.56 10.91
C VAL A 113 -18.02 15.80 11.69
N PRO A 114 -18.30 16.97 11.07
CA PRO A 114 -18.72 18.13 11.83
C PRO A 114 -20.02 17.88 12.62
N LEU A 115 -21.00 17.21 12.01
CA LEU A 115 -22.27 16.87 12.66
C LEU A 115 -22.07 15.90 13.83
N ALA A 116 -21.16 14.96 13.68
CA ALA A 116 -20.85 13.95 14.71
C ALA A 116 -20.27 14.61 15.97
N LEU A 117 -19.41 15.59 15.78
CA LEU A 117 -18.79 16.31 16.89
C LEU A 117 -19.82 17.13 17.67
N ASP A 118 -20.77 17.74 16.98
CA ASP A 118 -21.86 18.49 17.61
C ASP A 118 -22.82 17.58 18.39
N TRP A 119 -23.02 16.35 17.89
CA TRP A 119 -24.03 15.43 18.44
C TRP A 119 -23.50 14.52 19.53
N GLY A 120 -22.29 14.00 19.41
CA GLY A 120 -21.77 12.99 20.35
C GLY A 120 -20.28 13.02 20.60
N GLY A 121 -19.61 14.10 20.21
CA GLY A 121 -18.20 14.32 20.54
C GLY A 121 -17.26 13.29 19.87
N TRP A 122 -16.13 13.03 20.55
CA TRP A 122 -15.05 12.19 20.01
C TRP A 122 -15.47 10.73 19.80
N GLN A 123 -16.41 10.21 20.60
CA GLN A 123 -16.87 8.82 20.49
C GLN A 123 -17.59 8.58 19.14
N VAL A 124 -18.45 9.51 18.73
CA VAL A 124 -19.16 9.42 17.45
C VAL A 124 -18.16 9.63 16.29
N TYR A 125 -17.18 10.50 16.47
CA TYR A 125 -16.09 10.66 15.49
C TYR A 125 -15.32 9.33 15.31
N CYS A 126 -14.99 8.63 16.40
CA CYS A 126 -14.39 7.27 16.31
C CYS A 126 -15.27 6.34 15.49
N GLY A 127 -16.58 6.36 15.71
CA GLY A 127 -17.53 5.55 14.93
C GLY A 127 -17.46 5.86 13.43
N ILE A 128 -17.41 7.13 13.07
CA ILE A 128 -17.24 7.57 11.66
C ILE A 128 -15.91 7.04 11.10
N ARG A 129 -14.83 7.15 11.87
CA ARG A 129 -13.50 6.66 11.45
C ARG A 129 -13.50 5.14 11.21
N VAL A 130 -14.18 4.37 12.08
CA VAL A 130 -14.35 2.91 11.87
C VAL A 130 -15.08 2.65 10.54
N VAL A 131 -16.18 3.36 10.27
CA VAL A 131 -16.96 3.20 9.04
C VAL A 131 -16.12 3.56 7.81
N GLN A 132 -15.35 4.65 7.88
CA GLN A 132 -14.40 5.01 6.80
C GLN A 132 -13.40 3.88 6.56
N GLY A 133 -12.86 3.30 7.63
CA GLY A 133 -11.94 2.17 7.57
C GLY A 133 -12.58 0.94 6.91
N LEU A 134 -13.82 0.61 7.29
CA LEU A 134 -14.57 -0.51 6.69
C LEU A 134 -14.69 -0.36 5.17
N PHE A 135 -14.98 0.84 4.68
CA PHE A 135 -15.04 1.09 3.24
C PHE A 135 -13.65 1.00 2.61
N GLN A 136 -12.63 1.63 3.18
CA GLN A 136 -11.30 1.70 2.56
C GLN A 136 -10.52 0.37 2.62
N GLY A 137 -10.84 -0.52 3.56
CA GLY A 137 -10.20 -1.84 3.63
C GLY A 137 -10.47 -2.69 2.40
N LEU A 138 -11.57 -2.43 1.67
CA LEU A 138 -11.90 -3.12 0.43
C LEU A 138 -10.96 -2.75 -0.74
N LEU A 139 -10.22 -1.65 -0.64
CA LEU A 139 -9.55 -1.01 -1.77
C LEU A 139 -8.37 -1.82 -2.33
N PHE A 140 -7.36 -2.11 -1.50
CA PHE A 140 -6.09 -2.67 -2.00
C PHE A 140 -6.22 -4.04 -2.65
N PRO A 141 -7.04 -4.97 -2.14
CA PRO A 141 -7.30 -6.22 -2.87
C PRO A 141 -7.82 -5.97 -4.29
N CYS A 142 -8.72 -4.98 -4.43
CA CYS A 142 -9.31 -4.63 -5.74
C CYS A 142 -8.30 -3.94 -6.66
N VAL A 143 -7.44 -3.08 -6.13
CA VAL A 143 -6.37 -2.41 -6.89
C VAL A 143 -5.45 -3.47 -7.52
N HIS A 144 -4.98 -4.45 -6.72
CA HIS A 144 -4.07 -5.49 -7.22
C HIS A 144 -4.75 -6.43 -8.21
N THR A 145 -6.01 -6.77 -8.00
CA THR A 145 -6.82 -7.54 -8.96
C THR A 145 -6.96 -6.77 -10.28
N HIS A 146 -7.26 -5.47 -10.21
CA HIS A 146 -7.42 -4.61 -11.39
C HIS A 146 -6.10 -4.45 -12.16
N LEU A 147 -4.99 -4.24 -11.45
CA LEU A 147 -3.65 -4.18 -12.06
C LEU A 147 -3.30 -5.50 -12.78
N ALA A 148 -3.61 -6.64 -12.15
CA ALA A 148 -3.39 -7.96 -12.76
C ALA A 148 -4.21 -8.13 -14.05
N SER A 149 -5.42 -7.54 -14.10
CA SER A 149 -6.30 -7.59 -15.28
C SER A 149 -5.85 -6.69 -16.41
N TRP A 150 -5.31 -5.52 -16.12
CA TRP A 150 -5.06 -4.47 -17.12
C TRP A 150 -3.60 -4.32 -17.54
N CYS A 151 -2.64 -4.74 -16.71
CA CYS A 151 -1.22 -4.54 -16.99
C CYS A 151 -0.64 -5.73 -17.74
N PRO A 152 -0.13 -5.54 -18.98
CA PRO A 152 0.67 -6.56 -19.63
C PRO A 152 1.89 -6.90 -18.79
N VAL A 153 2.38 -8.14 -18.87
CA VAL A 153 3.49 -8.65 -18.06
C VAL A 153 4.73 -7.76 -18.21
N ASP A 154 5.03 -7.36 -19.45
CA ASP A 154 6.20 -6.55 -19.78
C ASP A 154 6.15 -5.14 -19.18
N GLU A 155 4.96 -4.59 -18.98
CA GLU A 155 4.75 -3.23 -18.47
C GLU A 155 4.28 -3.22 -17.01
N ARG A 156 4.01 -4.38 -16.40
CA ARG A 156 3.42 -4.51 -15.05
C ARG A 156 4.25 -3.80 -13.99
N ASN A 157 5.56 -3.92 -14.07
CA ASN A 157 6.45 -3.25 -13.12
C ASN A 157 6.27 -1.72 -13.14
N ARG A 158 6.31 -1.14 -14.34
CA ARG A 158 6.19 0.31 -14.52
C ARG A 158 4.78 0.82 -14.17
N LEU A 159 3.75 0.19 -14.76
CA LEU A 159 2.36 0.62 -14.59
C LEU A 159 1.85 0.39 -13.16
N GLY A 160 2.20 -0.76 -12.57
CA GLY A 160 1.82 -1.08 -11.19
C GLY A 160 2.49 -0.13 -10.19
N ALA A 161 3.77 0.17 -10.38
CA ALA A 161 4.48 1.11 -9.53
C ALA A 161 3.89 2.53 -9.67
N LEU A 162 3.59 2.98 -10.91
CA LEU A 162 2.96 4.28 -11.16
C LEU A 162 1.62 4.42 -10.42
N ALA A 163 0.78 3.38 -10.44
CA ALA A 163 -0.49 3.40 -9.68
C ALA A 163 -0.21 3.59 -8.18
N ASN A 164 0.77 2.88 -7.65
CA ASN A 164 1.09 2.89 -6.22
C ASN A 164 1.74 4.21 -5.75
N THR A 165 2.32 5.04 -6.64
CA THR A 165 2.81 6.38 -6.25
C THR A 165 1.68 7.28 -5.72
N GLY A 166 0.42 6.91 -5.94
CA GLY A 166 -0.73 7.55 -5.33
C GLY A 166 -0.72 7.52 -3.79
N ILE A 167 -0.04 6.53 -3.20
CA ILE A 167 0.17 6.43 -1.74
C ILE A 167 0.92 7.68 -1.23
N ASP A 168 2.07 7.94 -1.84
CA ASP A 168 2.96 9.03 -1.44
C ASP A 168 2.34 10.39 -1.74
N CYS A 169 1.78 10.53 -2.95
CA CYS A 169 1.08 11.73 -3.41
C CYS A 169 -0.10 12.06 -2.48
N GLY A 170 -0.93 11.05 -2.17
CA GLY A 170 -2.11 11.21 -1.31
C GLY A 170 -1.73 11.61 0.12
N THR A 171 -0.67 11.02 0.67
CA THR A 171 -0.18 11.35 2.03
C THR A 171 0.34 12.80 2.06
N LEU A 172 1.14 13.18 1.07
CA LEU A 172 1.65 14.56 0.93
C LEU A 172 0.49 15.57 0.84
N LEU A 173 -0.47 15.29 -0.06
CA LEU A 173 -1.64 16.16 -0.27
C LEU A 173 -2.56 16.20 0.97
N ALA A 174 -2.67 15.10 1.71
CA ALA A 174 -3.45 15.06 2.95
C ALA A 174 -2.93 16.11 3.95
N VAL A 175 -1.62 16.13 4.17
CA VAL A 175 -0.99 17.08 5.11
C VAL A 175 -1.12 18.52 4.57
N PHE A 176 -0.75 18.74 3.31
CA PHE A 176 -0.70 20.07 2.71
C PHE A 176 -2.10 20.70 2.59
N LEU A 177 -3.06 19.98 1.98
CA LEU A 177 -4.42 20.52 1.76
C LEU A 177 -5.16 20.69 3.09
N SER A 178 -5.05 19.72 3.99
CA SER A 178 -5.73 19.82 5.29
C SER A 178 -5.18 20.96 6.13
N GLY A 179 -3.86 21.18 6.12
CA GLY A 179 -3.22 22.29 6.83
C GLY A 179 -3.66 23.64 6.29
N THR A 180 -3.67 23.81 4.97
CA THR A 180 -4.09 25.08 4.32
C THR A 180 -5.57 25.35 4.54
N ILE A 181 -6.43 24.33 4.45
CA ILE A 181 -7.89 24.47 4.66
C ILE A 181 -8.17 24.79 6.14
N ALA A 182 -7.52 24.11 7.07
CA ALA A 182 -7.70 24.36 8.51
C ALA A 182 -7.40 25.82 8.88
N ALA A 183 -6.36 26.39 8.27
CA ALA A 183 -5.95 27.79 8.50
C ALA A 183 -6.82 28.80 7.75
N SER A 184 -7.66 28.37 6.82
CA SER A 184 -8.50 29.25 5.98
C SER A 184 -9.80 29.64 6.68
N SER A 185 -10.59 30.50 6.03
CA SER A 185 -11.91 30.94 6.51
C SER A 185 -12.93 29.80 6.62
N ILE A 186 -12.66 28.64 5.98
CA ILE A 186 -13.54 27.45 6.04
C ILE A 186 -13.22 26.59 7.28
N GLY A 187 -11.96 26.65 7.75
CA GLY A 187 -11.52 25.96 8.96
C GLY A 187 -11.47 24.42 8.82
N TRP A 188 -11.33 23.72 9.94
CA TRP A 188 -11.26 22.26 9.96
C TRP A 188 -12.49 21.54 9.36
N PRO A 189 -13.73 22.07 9.43
CA PRO A 189 -14.86 21.41 8.74
C PRO A 189 -14.66 21.32 7.22
N GLY A 190 -13.92 22.28 6.64
CA GLY A 190 -13.58 22.28 5.22
C GLY A 190 -12.78 21.04 4.78
N ILE A 191 -12.01 20.43 5.69
CA ILE A 191 -11.25 19.20 5.42
C ILE A 191 -12.24 18.06 5.10
N SER A 192 -13.34 17.97 5.85
CA SER A 192 -14.37 16.96 5.62
C SER A 192 -15.09 17.16 4.28
N TYR A 193 -15.40 18.39 3.93
CA TYR A 193 -16.06 18.72 2.65
C TYR A 193 -15.12 18.51 1.46
N MET A 194 -13.84 18.87 1.61
CA MET A 194 -12.81 18.59 0.59
C MET A 194 -12.69 17.09 0.34
N SER A 195 -12.65 16.29 1.41
CA SER A 195 -12.57 14.82 1.33
C SER A 195 -13.73 14.22 0.53
N CYS A 196 -14.93 14.71 0.77
CA CYS A 196 -16.10 14.29 0.01
C CYS A 196 -15.99 14.73 -1.47
N GLY A 197 -15.62 15.99 -1.69
CA GLY A 197 -15.52 16.58 -3.05
C GLY A 197 -14.54 15.80 -3.94
N VAL A 198 -13.33 15.51 -3.45
CA VAL A 198 -12.32 14.77 -4.23
C VAL A 198 -12.77 13.33 -4.48
N GLY A 199 -13.45 12.71 -3.50
CA GLY A 199 -13.99 11.36 -3.66
C GLY A 199 -15.08 11.27 -4.70
N VAL A 200 -16.04 12.19 -4.66
CA VAL A 200 -17.14 12.28 -5.65
C VAL A 200 -16.57 12.54 -7.06
N PHE A 201 -15.63 13.48 -7.17
CA PHE A 201 -14.95 13.79 -8.44
C PHE A 201 -14.32 12.54 -9.04
N TRP A 202 -13.54 11.79 -8.23
CA TRP A 202 -12.93 10.54 -8.70
C TRP A 202 -14.00 9.51 -9.10
N CYS A 203 -15.05 9.36 -8.31
CA CYS A 203 -16.13 8.39 -8.60
C CYS A 203 -16.81 8.67 -9.93
N ILE A 204 -16.98 9.94 -10.32
CA ILE A 204 -17.52 10.32 -11.63
C ILE A 204 -16.58 9.84 -12.75
N LEU A 205 -15.27 10.14 -12.63
CA LEU A 205 -14.28 9.70 -13.62
C LEU A 205 -14.23 8.17 -13.71
N TRP A 206 -14.28 7.48 -12.58
CA TRP A 206 -14.23 6.02 -12.50
C TRP A 206 -15.45 5.38 -13.17
N PHE A 207 -16.63 5.90 -12.89
CA PHE A 207 -17.88 5.42 -13.49
C PHE A 207 -17.84 5.51 -15.02
N LEU A 208 -17.33 6.64 -15.54
CA LEU A 208 -17.30 6.93 -16.98
C LEU A 208 -16.25 6.09 -17.73
N PHE A 209 -15.06 5.94 -17.18
CA PHE A 209 -13.90 5.42 -17.93
C PHE A 209 -13.39 4.04 -17.49
N ALA A 210 -13.77 3.55 -16.32
CA ALA A 210 -13.26 2.27 -15.83
C ALA A 210 -14.05 1.08 -16.40
N ALA A 211 -13.33 -0.06 -16.53
CA ALA A 211 -13.92 -1.36 -16.85
C ALA A 211 -13.20 -2.45 -16.04
N ASN A 212 -13.88 -3.53 -15.66
CA ASN A 212 -13.26 -4.61 -14.87
C ASN A 212 -12.13 -5.31 -15.63
N SER A 213 -12.29 -5.42 -16.94
CA SER A 213 -11.32 -6.12 -17.79
C SER A 213 -11.24 -5.45 -19.17
N PRO A 214 -10.16 -5.70 -19.93
CA PRO A 214 -10.05 -5.20 -21.30
C PRO A 214 -11.25 -5.60 -22.17
N ASN A 215 -11.83 -6.79 -21.97
CA ASN A 215 -12.96 -7.29 -22.75
C ASN A 215 -14.27 -6.54 -22.51
N GLU A 216 -14.43 -5.93 -21.34
CA GLU A 216 -15.62 -5.14 -20.99
C GLU A 216 -15.48 -3.66 -21.36
N SER A 217 -14.28 -3.23 -21.75
CA SER A 217 -14.02 -1.82 -22.05
C SER A 217 -14.60 -1.41 -23.40
N LYS A 218 -15.35 -0.30 -23.41
CA LYS A 218 -15.91 0.29 -24.63
C LYS A 218 -14.89 1.13 -25.42
N PHE A 219 -13.79 1.49 -24.80
CA PHE A 219 -12.82 2.45 -25.33
C PHE A 219 -11.51 1.81 -25.77
N ILE A 220 -11.32 0.52 -25.54
CA ILE A 220 -10.09 -0.18 -25.87
C ILE A 220 -10.04 -0.52 -27.36
N THR A 221 -8.87 -0.38 -27.97
CA THR A 221 -8.65 -0.84 -29.36
C THR A 221 -8.40 -2.35 -29.38
N GLU A 222 -8.76 -3.00 -30.47
CA GLU A 222 -8.57 -4.45 -30.63
C GLU A 222 -7.08 -4.83 -30.57
N ALA A 223 -6.21 -3.97 -31.10
CA ALA A 223 -4.75 -4.18 -31.03
C ALA A 223 -4.24 -4.17 -29.57
N GLU A 224 -4.76 -3.24 -28.75
CA GLU A 224 -4.38 -3.16 -27.33
C GLU A 224 -4.96 -4.35 -26.55
N ARG A 225 -6.21 -4.72 -26.81
CA ARG A 225 -6.85 -5.90 -26.19
C ARG A 225 -6.01 -7.14 -26.44
N SER A 226 -5.70 -7.42 -27.73
CA SER A 226 -4.88 -8.55 -28.14
C SER A 226 -3.47 -8.53 -27.50
N TYR A 227 -2.87 -7.33 -27.39
CA TYR A 227 -1.57 -7.17 -26.75
C TYR A 227 -1.62 -7.59 -25.27
N ILE A 228 -2.63 -7.12 -24.52
CA ILE A 228 -2.80 -7.46 -23.10
C ILE A 228 -3.04 -8.98 -22.93
N GLU A 229 -3.93 -9.55 -23.75
CA GLU A 229 -4.29 -10.97 -23.67
C GLU A 229 -3.11 -11.88 -24.05
N ASN A 230 -2.40 -11.57 -25.14
CA ASN A 230 -1.24 -12.34 -25.56
C ASN A 230 -0.11 -12.29 -24.54
N SER A 231 0.11 -11.13 -23.92
CA SER A 231 1.10 -10.98 -22.84
C SER A 231 0.78 -11.86 -21.62
N LYS A 232 -0.50 -12.05 -21.31
CA LYS A 232 -0.94 -12.93 -20.21
C LYS A 232 -0.84 -14.41 -20.60
N ASN A 233 -1.26 -14.74 -21.83
CA ASN A 233 -1.26 -16.12 -22.33
C ASN A 233 0.16 -16.66 -22.49
N ALA A 234 1.14 -15.80 -22.72
CA ALA A 234 2.55 -16.19 -22.76
C ALA A 234 3.08 -16.72 -21.41
N LEU A 235 2.41 -16.37 -20.30
CA LEU A 235 2.70 -16.95 -18.98
C LEU A 235 2.04 -18.32 -18.76
N LYS A 236 0.96 -18.61 -19.53
CA LYS A 236 0.22 -19.87 -19.44
C LYS A 236 0.70 -20.77 -20.58
N GLU A 237 1.62 -21.67 -20.33
CA GLU A 237 2.21 -22.52 -21.38
C GLU A 237 1.28 -23.60 -21.94
N HIS A 238 0.06 -23.78 -21.45
CA HIS A 238 -0.90 -24.77 -22.00
C HIS A 238 -2.38 -24.40 -21.77
N ASP A 239 -3.15 -24.65 -22.81
CA ASP A 239 -4.61 -24.72 -22.96
C ASP A 239 -5.36 -23.46 -23.36
N VAL A 240 -5.83 -23.56 -24.63
CA VAL A 240 -6.52 -22.52 -25.42
C VAL A 240 -8.03 -22.79 -25.40
N ASN A 241 -8.72 -23.05 -24.38
CA ASN A 241 -10.20 -23.07 -24.41
C ASN A 241 -10.82 -23.25 -23.03
N VAL A 242 -10.80 -22.23 -22.19
CA VAL A 242 -11.64 -22.28 -20.98
C VAL A 242 -12.36 -20.93 -20.77
N THR A 243 -13.66 -21.01 -20.67
CA THR A 243 -14.51 -19.91 -20.17
C THR A 243 -14.04 -19.50 -18.76
N PRO A 244 -14.08 -18.20 -18.40
CA PRO A 244 -13.62 -17.78 -17.09
C PRO A 244 -14.51 -18.33 -15.97
N LYS A 245 -14.10 -19.45 -15.41
CA LYS A 245 -14.68 -20.01 -14.19
C LYS A 245 -14.11 -19.26 -12.98
N SER A 246 -14.92 -19.11 -11.97
CA SER A 246 -14.47 -18.64 -10.66
C SER A 246 -13.45 -19.63 -10.10
N ILE A 247 -12.18 -19.25 -10.08
CA ILE A 247 -11.09 -20.13 -9.62
C ILE A 247 -11.18 -20.22 -8.08
N PRO A 248 -11.41 -21.42 -7.53
CA PRO A 248 -11.44 -21.60 -6.07
C PRO A 248 -10.03 -21.38 -5.47
N VAL A 249 -10.02 -20.85 -4.26
CA VAL A 249 -8.76 -20.47 -3.61
C VAL A 249 -8.08 -21.68 -2.98
N PRO A 250 -6.86 -22.04 -3.40
CA PRO A 250 -6.15 -23.21 -2.87
C PRO A 250 -5.43 -22.87 -1.55
N TRP A 251 -6.18 -22.70 -0.46
CA TRP A 251 -5.71 -22.24 0.85
C TRP A 251 -4.49 -23.00 1.37
N LYS A 252 -4.53 -24.34 1.30
CA LYS A 252 -3.43 -25.19 1.79
C LYS A 252 -2.13 -24.91 1.03
N ALA A 253 -2.23 -24.75 -0.30
CA ALA A 253 -1.07 -24.48 -1.15
C ALA A 253 -0.48 -23.10 -0.86
N ILE A 254 -1.33 -22.07 -0.74
CA ILE A 254 -0.90 -20.70 -0.42
C ILE A 254 -0.18 -20.68 0.92
N LEU A 255 -0.80 -21.24 1.96
CA LEU A 255 -0.25 -21.24 3.33
C LEU A 255 0.98 -22.15 3.49
N SER A 256 1.20 -23.10 2.55
CA SER A 256 2.40 -23.94 2.52
C SER A 256 3.52 -23.32 1.68
N SER A 257 3.28 -22.18 1.03
CA SER A 257 4.22 -21.55 0.09
C SER A 257 5.23 -20.66 0.84
N TRP A 258 6.52 -20.99 0.75
CA TRP A 258 7.58 -20.16 1.31
C TRP A 258 7.62 -18.73 0.73
N PRO A 259 7.46 -18.56 -0.60
CA PRO A 259 7.40 -17.20 -1.16
C PRO A 259 6.26 -16.35 -0.62
N PHE A 260 5.09 -16.96 -0.29
CA PHE A 260 3.98 -16.23 0.34
C PHE A 260 4.38 -15.73 1.74
N TRP A 261 4.98 -16.57 2.57
CA TRP A 261 5.45 -16.19 3.90
C TRP A 261 6.55 -15.13 3.82
N ALA A 262 7.43 -15.24 2.80
CA ALA A 262 8.48 -14.25 2.58
C ALA A 262 7.90 -12.85 2.33
N LEU A 263 6.84 -12.77 1.51
CA LEU A 263 6.12 -11.51 1.27
C LEU A 263 5.48 -10.98 2.56
N LEU A 264 4.79 -11.84 3.29
CA LEU A 264 4.06 -11.46 4.51
C LEU A 264 5.04 -10.92 5.58
N VAL A 265 6.13 -11.63 5.80
CA VAL A 265 7.17 -11.25 6.77
C VAL A 265 7.86 -9.94 6.35
N ALA A 266 8.24 -9.82 5.07
CA ALA A 266 8.88 -8.61 4.54
C ALA A 266 8.00 -7.38 4.71
N ARG A 267 6.72 -7.49 4.35
CA ARG A 267 5.78 -6.37 4.46
C ARG A 267 5.47 -5.99 5.90
N SER A 268 5.38 -6.99 6.79
CA SER A 268 5.17 -6.75 8.23
C SER A 268 6.39 -6.05 8.85
N ALA A 269 7.59 -6.52 8.53
CA ALA A 269 8.84 -5.92 9.01
C ALA A 269 9.04 -4.51 8.45
N ASP A 270 8.72 -4.31 7.17
CA ASP A 270 8.76 -2.99 6.54
C ASP A 270 7.80 -2.02 7.24
N SER A 271 6.59 -2.47 7.52
CA SER A 271 5.58 -1.66 8.21
C SER A 271 6.04 -1.26 9.62
N TRP A 272 6.72 -2.17 10.33
CA TRP A 272 7.32 -1.88 11.65
C TRP A 272 8.38 -0.76 11.54
N GLY A 273 9.37 -0.94 10.65
CA GLY A 273 10.45 0.04 10.47
C GLY A 273 9.92 1.40 10.01
N PHE A 274 8.99 1.39 9.05
CA PHE A 274 8.38 2.61 8.52
C PHE A 274 7.56 3.34 9.59
N SER A 275 6.82 2.60 10.43
CA SER A 275 6.08 3.17 11.56
C SER A 275 7.03 3.86 12.55
N THR A 276 8.18 3.23 12.82
CA THR A 276 9.22 3.83 13.69
C THR A 276 9.75 5.14 13.07
N LEU A 277 10.04 5.13 11.76
CA LEU A 277 10.52 6.34 11.06
C LEU A 277 9.52 7.50 11.14
N LEU A 278 8.24 7.21 10.93
CA LEU A 278 7.22 8.27 10.81
C LEU A 278 6.61 8.70 12.14
N ALA A 279 6.48 7.79 13.10
CA ALA A 279 5.80 8.08 14.37
C ALA A 279 6.79 8.36 15.51
N GLU A 280 7.82 7.56 15.63
CA GLU A 280 8.69 7.57 16.80
C GLU A 280 9.90 8.51 16.64
N ILE A 281 10.47 8.62 15.42
CA ILE A 281 11.60 9.55 15.20
C ILE A 281 11.20 11.01 15.46
N PRO A 282 10.05 11.52 15.00
CA PRO A 282 9.65 12.88 15.37
C PRO A 282 9.54 13.11 16.88
N SER A 283 9.09 12.10 17.63
CA SER A 283 9.04 12.15 19.12
C SER A 283 10.44 12.23 19.71
N TYR A 284 11.36 11.41 19.23
CA TYR A 284 12.78 11.44 19.60
C TYR A 284 13.42 12.80 19.25
N MET A 285 13.20 13.28 18.03
CA MET A 285 13.75 14.56 17.55
C MET A 285 13.30 15.72 18.45
N ASN A 286 12.03 15.72 18.86
CA ASN A 286 11.52 16.74 19.77
C ASN A 286 12.12 16.60 21.17
N ALA A 287 12.05 15.41 21.76
CA ALA A 287 12.41 15.18 23.16
C ALA A 287 13.93 15.24 23.41
N VAL A 288 14.74 14.70 22.50
CA VAL A 288 16.20 14.56 22.68
C VAL A 288 16.99 15.62 21.91
N LEU A 289 16.59 15.90 20.66
CA LEU A 289 17.32 16.85 19.80
C LEU A 289 16.75 18.29 19.85
N GLY A 290 15.56 18.48 20.45
CA GLY A 290 14.91 19.78 20.53
C GLY A 290 14.47 20.32 19.17
N ILE A 291 14.05 19.45 18.26
CA ILE A 291 13.53 19.80 16.93
C ILE A 291 12.00 19.68 16.96
N ASP A 292 11.29 20.76 16.76
CA ASP A 292 9.83 20.75 16.71
C ASP A 292 9.35 20.44 15.29
N MET A 293 9.28 19.14 14.98
CA MET A 293 8.79 18.65 13.70
C MET A 293 7.29 18.92 13.49
N LYS A 294 6.51 18.85 14.55
CA LYS A 294 5.04 19.00 14.49
C LYS A 294 4.62 20.41 14.07
N ASN A 295 5.31 21.42 14.59
CA ASN A 295 4.99 22.82 14.31
C ASN A 295 5.68 23.35 13.06
N ASN A 296 6.58 22.55 12.45
CA ASN A 296 7.27 22.93 11.21
C ASN A 296 6.74 22.10 10.04
N ALA A 297 5.79 22.67 9.30
CA ALA A 297 5.13 22.00 8.17
C ALA A 297 6.11 21.54 7.10
N LEU A 298 7.18 22.32 6.87
CA LEU A 298 8.20 21.98 5.88
C LEU A 298 8.94 20.69 6.29
N TYR A 299 9.40 20.61 7.54
CA TYR A 299 10.11 19.42 8.04
C TYR A 299 9.22 18.18 8.03
N SER A 300 7.92 18.34 8.29
CA SER A 300 6.94 17.25 8.27
C SER A 300 6.64 16.75 6.85
N ALA A 301 6.62 17.65 5.87
CA ALA A 301 6.30 17.33 4.47
C ALA A 301 7.50 16.77 3.70
N LEU A 302 8.72 17.15 4.07
CA LEU A 302 9.95 16.81 3.34
C LEU A 302 10.16 15.32 3.12
N PRO A 303 9.99 14.44 4.14
CA PRO A 303 10.14 12.99 3.94
C PRO A 303 9.14 12.41 2.92
N TYR A 304 7.89 12.87 2.93
CA TYR A 304 6.86 12.39 2.00
C TYR A 304 7.13 12.88 0.57
N LEU A 305 7.62 14.13 0.44
CA LEU A 305 8.03 14.67 -0.86
C LEU A 305 9.20 13.87 -1.42
N ALA A 306 10.21 13.57 -0.59
CA ALA A 306 11.36 12.77 -0.99
C ALA A 306 10.91 11.35 -1.43
N MET A 307 9.99 10.74 -0.68
CA MET A 307 9.44 9.43 -1.00
C MET A 307 8.74 9.43 -2.36
N TRP A 308 7.90 10.43 -2.59
CA TRP A 308 7.16 10.57 -3.86
C TRP A 308 8.12 10.76 -5.05
N CYS A 309 9.12 11.65 -4.92
CA CYS A 309 10.13 11.86 -5.96
C CYS A 309 10.96 10.59 -6.21
N MET A 310 11.41 9.92 -5.15
CA MET A 310 12.20 8.69 -5.26
C MET A 310 11.41 7.54 -5.89
N SER A 311 10.10 7.50 -5.70
CA SER A 311 9.23 6.50 -6.36
C SER A 311 9.38 6.56 -7.88
N TYR A 312 9.40 7.77 -8.47
CA TYR A 312 9.59 7.94 -9.93
C TYR A 312 11.00 7.54 -10.37
N VAL A 313 12.02 7.94 -9.59
CA VAL A 313 13.42 7.55 -9.85
C VAL A 313 13.54 6.02 -9.90
N TYR A 314 12.97 5.35 -8.92
CA TYR A 314 13.00 3.88 -8.83
C TYR A 314 12.23 3.20 -9.96
N ILE A 315 11.08 3.76 -10.38
CA ILE A 315 10.30 3.24 -11.51
C ILE A 315 11.15 3.27 -12.79
N ILE A 316 11.78 4.41 -13.07
CA ILE A 316 12.64 4.58 -14.25
C ILE A 316 13.84 3.64 -14.17
N MET A 317 14.50 3.58 -13.02
CA MET A 317 15.68 2.73 -12.79
C MET A 317 15.33 1.24 -12.96
N ALA A 318 14.23 0.79 -12.36
CA ALA A 318 13.77 -0.60 -12.46
C ALA A 318 13.44 -0.99 -13.91
N ASP A 319 12.75 -0.11 -14.63
CA ASP A 319 12.37 -0.32 -16.03
C ASP A 319 13.63 -0.44 -16.92
N LEU A 320 14.61 0.45 -16.71
CA LEU A 320 15.90 0.41 -17.45
C LEU A 320 16.69 -0.87 -17.14
N LEU A 321 16.76 -1.29 -15.88
CA LEU A 321 17.49 -2.49 -15.47
C LEU A 321 16.88 -3.76 -16.07
N LEU A 322 15.54 -3.84 -16.14
CA LEU A 322 14.83 -4.95 -16.75
C LEU A 322 14.99 -4.94 -18.28
N LYS A 323 14.79 -3.78 -18.94
CA LYS A 323 14.88 -3.66 -20.40
C LYS A 323 16.29 -3.97 -20.92
N ARG A 324 17.32 -3.56 -20.18
CA ARG A 324 18.73 -3.85 -20.53
C ARG A 324 19.17 -5.25 -20.09
N GLN A 325 18.27 -6.03 -19.49
CA GLN A 325 18.54 -7.38 -18.97
C GLN A 325 19.73 -7.43 -17.98
N ILE A 326 19.97 -6.34 -17.27
CA ILE A 326 21.02 -6.25 -16.22
C ILE A 326 20.62 -7.10 -15.01
N LEU A 327 19.33 -7.06 -14.64
CA LEU A 327 18.76 -7.85 -13.54
C LEU A 327 17.56 -8.66 -14.02
N THR A 328 17.46 -9.86 -13.50
CA THR A 328 16.23 -10.67 -13.64
C THR A 328 15.14 -10.04 -12.73
N LEU A 329 13.88 -10.34 -13.00
CA LEU A 329 12.77 -9.83 -12.19
C LEU A 329 12.95 -10.20 -10.71
N ASN A 330 13.35 -11.43 -10.42
CA ASN A 330 13.59 -11.90 -9.05
C ASN A 330 14.72 -11.11 -8.37
N ALA A 331 15.83 -10.91 -9.07
CA ALA A 331 16.94 -10.11 -8.56
C ALA A 331 16.52 -8.65 -8.32
N LEU A 332 15.73 -8.08 -9.25
CA LEU A 332 15.21 -6.73 -9.13
C LEU A 332 14.36 -6.57 -7.86
N ARG A 333 13.38 -7.45 -7.65
CA ARG A 333 12.52 -7.42 -6.46
C ARG A 333 13.33 -7.45 -5.17
N LYS A 334 14.28 -8.39 -5.10
CA LYS A 334 15.14 -8.57 -3.92
C LYS A 334 16.06 -7.36 -3.70
N THR A 335 16.67 -6.82 -4.75
CA THR A 335 17.56 -5.65 -4.67
C THR A 335 16.81 -4.42 -4.15
N PHE A 336 15.66 -4.07 -4.77
CA PHE A 336 14.90 -2.88 -4.38
C PHE A 336 14.34 -3.02 -2.96
N ASN A 337 13.86 -4.21 -2.59
CA ASN A 337 13.40 -4.45 -1.22
C ASN A 337 14.54 -4.35 -0.20
N SER A 338 15.74 -4.84 -0.55
CA SER A 338 16.92 -4.78 0.31
C SER A 338 17.40 -3.34 0.50
N MET A 339 17.44 -2.55 -0.57
CA MET A 339 17.74 -1.12 -0.48
C MET A 339 16.72 -0.41 0.43
N ALA A 340 15.44 -0.71 0.25
CA ALA A 340 14.34 -0.08 0.99
C ALA A 340 14.30 -0.48 2.47
N ALA A 341 14.90 -1.61 2.86
CA ALA A 341 14.90 -2.10 4.23
C ALA A 341 16.24 -1.89 4.93
N TRP A 342 17.36 -2.32 4.31
CA TRP A 342 18.68 -2.34 4.99
C TRP A 342 19.28 -0.94 5.11
N ILE A 343 19.12 -0.07 4.10
CA ILE A 343 19.69 1.29 4.17
C ILE A 343 18.95 2.11 5.24
N PRO A 344 17.58 2.17 5.25
CA PRO A 344 16.90 2.86 6.35
C PRO A 344 17.12 2.23 7.73
N ALA A 345 17.34 0.91 7.83
CA ALA A 345 17.68 0.27 9.11
C ALA A 345 19.00 0.81 9.67
N ILE A 346 20.01 0.95 8.82
CA ILE A 346 21.29 1.56 9.20
C ILE A 346 21.09 3.04 9.59
N GLY A 347 20.34 3.78 8.78
CA GLY A 347 20.04 5.19 9.03
C GLY A 347 19.28 5.40 10.33
N LEU A 348 18.38 4.48 10.69
CA LEU A 348 17.63 4.50 11.94
C LEU A 348 18.58 4.40 13.16
N ILE A 349 19.54 3.49 13.08
CA ILE A 349 20.59 3.36 14.11
C ILE A 349 21.41 4.66 14.20
N MET A 350 21.82 5.21 13.04
CA MET A 350 22.63 6.44 12.99
C MET A 350 21.91 7.62 13.66
N VAL A 351 20.60 7.77 13.45
CA VAL A 351 19.81 8.85 14.07
C VAL A 351 19.92 8.80 15.61
N GLY A 352 19.97 7.60 16.20
CA GLY A 352 20.11 7.41 17.65
C GLY A 352 21.43 7.89 18.24
N PHE A 353 22.45 8.14 17.42
CA PHE A 353 23.77 8.61 17.85
C PHE A 353 24.03 10.09 17.59
N LEU A 354 23.05 10.80 16.97
CA LEU A 354 23.21 12.22 16.66
C LEU A 354 23.06 13.10 17.92
N ASP A 355 23.82 14.18 17.96
CA ASP A 355 23.79 15.18 19.03
C ASP A 355 22.89 16.37 18.66
N GLN A 356 22.58 17.21 19.65
CA GLN A 356 21.74 18.40 19.47
C GLN A 356 22.34 19.40 18.45
N ASP A 357 23.64 19.40 18.27
CA ASP A 357 24.32 20.25 17.28
C ASP A 357 24.14 19.77 15.85
N GLN A 358 23.64 18.52 15.65
CA GLN A 358 23.53 17.86 14.35
C GLN A 358 22.07 17.80 13.84
N LYS A 359 21.26 18.81 14.18
CA LYS A 359 19.82 18.86 13.83
C LYS A 359 19.58 18.72 12.33
N THR A 360 20.37 19.44 11.52
CA THR A 360 20.24 19.39 10.05
C THR A 360 20.49 17.97 9.53
N LEU A 361 21.53 17.30 10.07
CA LEU A 361 21.86 15.94 9.68
C LEU A 361 20.74 14.97 10.04
N ALA A 362 20.08 15.15 11.19
CA ALA A 362 18.95 14.32 11.62
C ALA A 362 17.78 14.43 10.63
N ILE A 363 17.44 15.65 10.21
CA ILE A 363 16.37 15.91 9.25
C ILE A 363 16.71 15.31 7.87
N VAL A 364 17.96 15.47 7.42
CA VAL A 364 18.44 14.92 6.14
C VAL A 364 18.39 13.39 6.18
N LEU A 365 18.85 12.76 7.27
CA LEU A 365 18.81 11.30 7.42
C LEU A 365 17.38 10.76 7.44
N LEU A 366 16.46 11.40 8.15
CA LEU A 366 15.07 11.01 8.18
C LEU A 366 14.47 11.11 6.76
N THR A 367 14.69 12.23 6.10
CA THR A 367 14.18 12.48 4.74
C THR A 367 14.74 11.44 3.75
N ALA A 368 16.04 11.17 3.81
CA ALA A 368 16.71 10.19 2.94
C ALA A 368 16.18 8.76 3.21
N ASN A 369 16.04 8.39 4.48
CA ASN A 369 15.55 7.05 4.86
C ASN A 369 14.13 6.80 4.36
N VAL A 370 13.23 7.77 4.55
CA VAL A 370 11.85 7.67 4.06
C VAL A 370 11.83 7.63 2.52
N GLY A 371 12.65 8.47 1.87
CA GLY A 371 12.76 8.47 0.41
C GLY A 371 13.26 7.13 -0.14
N ILE A 372 14.29 6.55 0.46
CA ILE A 372 14.87 5.27 0.03
C ILE A 372 13.87 4.13 0.23
N ASN A 373 13.05 4.19 1.27
CA ASN A 373 12.02 3.17 1.53
C ASN A 373 10.99 3.07 0.40
N ALA A 374 10.81 4.08 -0.45
CA ALA A 374 9.93 4.03 -1.63
C ALA A 374 10.20 2.80 -2.52
N GLY A 375 11.42 2.25 -2.46
CA GLY A 375 11.80 1.03 -3.19
C GLY A 375 10.97 -0.22 -2.84
N VAL A 376 10.28 -0.24 -1.71
CA VAL A 376 9.42 -1.35 -1.30
C VAL A 376 8.31 -1.61 -2.32
N THR A 377 7.84 -0.58 -3.03
CA THR A 377 6.82 -0.72 -4.08
C THR A 377 7.31 -1.63 -5.20
N ILE A 378 8.53 -1.36 -5.69
CA ILE A 378 9.18 -2.19 -6.72
C ILE A 378 9.55 -3.56 -6.15
N GLY A 379 9.95 -3.62 -4.89
CA GLY A 379 10.36 -4.85 -4.19
C GLY A 379 9.19 -5.80 -3.93
N SER A 380 8.61 -5.71 -2.76
CA SER A 380 7.64 -6.69 -2.26
C SER A 380 6.19 -6.40 -2.63
N ILE A 381 5.78 -5.12 -2.85
CA ILE A 381 4.37 -4.80 -3.11
C ILE A 381 3.93 -5.40 -4.46
N LEU A 382 4.68 -5.16 -5.53
CA LEU A 382 4.35 -5.68 -6.86
C LEU A 382 4.55 -7.20 -6.97
N ASN A 383 5.36 -7.79 -6.12
CA ASN A 383 5.61 -9.24 -6.12
C ASN A 383 4.34 -10.06 -5.78
N THR A 384 3.34 -9.48 -5.17
CA THR A 384 2.04 -10.12 -4.94
C THR A 384 1.39 -10.54 -6.27
N ILE A 385 1.56 -9.72 -7.31
CA ILE A 385 1.01 -10.00 -8.65
C ILE A 385 1.89 -11.01 -9.39
N ASP A 386 3.22 -10.93 -9.22
CA ASP A 386 4.16 -11.85 -9.88
C ASP A 386 3.94 -13.29 -9.40
N LEU A 387 3.71 -13.47 -8.09
CA LEU A 387 3.51 -14.79 -7.48
C LEU A 387 2.27 -15.50 -8.02
N SER A 388 1.16 -14.78 -8.13
CA SER A 388 -0.12 -15.36 -8.53
C SER A 388 -1.05 -14.26 -9.05
N PRO A 389 -1.06 -13.98 -10.34
CA PRO A 389 -1.99 -12.99 -10.91
C PRO A 389 -3.47 -13.31 -10.64
N ASN A 390 -3.84 -14.60 -10.65
CA ASN A 390 -5.23 -15.05 -10.43
C ASN A 390 -5.69 -14.84 -8.99
N HIS A 391 -4.76 -14.85 -8.02
CA HIS A 391 -5.06 -14.66 -6.60
C HIS A 391 -4.39 -13.40 -6.01
N ALA A 392 -3.93 -12.47 -6.85
CA ALA A 392 -3.18 -11.26 -6.45
C ALA A 392 -3.94 -10.44 -5.38
N GLY A 393 -5.25 -10.29 -5.55
CA GLY A 393 -6.09 -9.56 -4.60
C GLY A 393 -6.15 -10.21 -3.23
N ILE A 394 -6.23 -11.55 -3.20
CA ILE A 394 -6.28 -12.33 -1.94
C ILE A 394 -4.93 -12.23 -1.21
N ILE A 395 -3.84 -12.45 -1.93
CA ILE A 395 -2.47 -12.33 -1.37
C ILE A 395 -2.28 -10.91 -0.81
N MET A 396 -2.63 -9.90 -1.61
CA MET A 396 -2.50 -8.51 -1.18
C MET A 396 -3.38 -8.20 0.04
N GLY A 397 -4.60 -8.74 0.07
CA GLY A 397 -5.50 -8.58 1.21
C GLY A 397 -4.89 -9.08 2.51
N ILE A 398 -4.32 -10.29 2.50
CA ILE A 398 -3.69 -10.91 3.68
C ILE A 398 -2.42 -10.15 4.08
N VAL A 399 -1.54 -9.90 3.12
CA VAL A 399 -0.24 -9.23 3.33
C VAL A 399 -0.45 -7.81 3.85
N ASN A 400 -1.41 -7.07 3.26
CA ASN A 400 -1.70 -5.70 3.69
C ASN A 400 -2.41 -5.65 5.06
N THR A 401 -3.23 -6.66 5.38
CA THR A 401 -3.82 -6.80 6.72
C THR A 401 -2.71 -6.90 7.78
N SER A 402 -1.74 -7.78 7.58
CA SER A 402 -0.60 -7.93 8.47
C SER A 402 0.17 -6.61 8.59
N ALA A 403 0.46 -5.96 7.47
CA ALA A 403 1.20 -4.68 7.43
C ALA A 403 0.46 -3.54 8.15
N ASN A 404 -0.86 -3.58 8.26
CA ASN A 404 -1.63 -2.53 8.96
C ASN A 404 -1.86 -2.85 10.45
N ILE A 405 -1.71 -4.11 10.86
CA ILE A 405 -1.76 -4.49 12.30
C ILE A 405 -0.47 -4.08 13.00
N VAL A 406 0.67 -4.26 12.36
CA VAL A 406 2.00 -4.05 12.94
C VAL A 406 2.21 -2.61 13.47
N PRO A 407 1.83 -1.53 12.76
CA PRO A 407 1.98 -0.18 13.29
C PRO A 407 1.19 0.10 14.58
N ILE A 408 0.20 -0.71 14.90
CA ILE A 408 -0.53 -0.61 16.18
C ILE A 408 0.37 -1.10 17.32
N LEU A 409 1.20 -2.10 17.04
CA LEU A 409 2.09 -2.71 18.04
C LEU A 409 3.33 -1.86 18.31
N THR A 410 3.81 -1.09 17.32
CA THR A 410 5.06 -0.31 17.43
C THR A 410 5.03 0.67 18.61
N PRO A 411 4.02 1.56 18.76
CA PRO A 411 3.98 2.47 19.91
C PRO A 411 3.84 1.77 21.25
N LEU A 412 3.20 0.60 21.28
CA LEU A 412 3.06 -0.19 22.51
C LEU A 412 4.43 -0.69 22.99
N VAL A 413 5.24 -1.22 22.06
CA VAL A 413 6.59 -1.69 22.39
C VAL A 413 7.49 -0.52 22.79
N VAL A 414 7.37 0.62 22.09
CA VAL A 414 8.10 1.84 22.44
C VAL A 414 7.74 2.30 23.85
N GLY A 415 6.45 2.32 24.19
CA GLY A 415 5.97 2.70 25.51
C GLY A 415 6.42 1.76 26.65
N LEU A 416 6.75 0.50 26.33
CA LEU A 416 7.32 -0.44 27.29
C LEU A 416 8.82 -0.21 27.54
N ILE A 417 9.52 0.43 26.61
CA ILE A 417 10.98 0.62 26.65
C ILE A 417 11.31 2.05 27.11
N VAL A 418 10.55 3.04 26.64
CA VAL A 418 10.84 4.46 26.86
C VAL A 418 9.98 4.98 28.01
N ASP A 419 10.52 4.88 29.23
CA ASP A 419 9.92 5.49 30.44
C ASP A 419 10.21 6.99 30.50
N ASP A 420 11.44 7.38 30.13
CA ASP A 420 11.87 8.77 30.07
C ASP A 420 12.19 9.16 28.63
N LYS A 421 11.33 10.00 28.04
CA LYS A 421 11.45 10.45 26.65
C LYS A 421 12.73 11.25 26.38
N THR A 422 13.40 11.77 27.42
CA THR A 422 14.65 12.50 27.28
C THR A 422 15.89 11.58 27.32
N ASP A 423 15.72 10.31 27.72
CA ASP A 423 16.80 9.34 27.81
C ASP A 423 17.14 8.76 26.42
N ARG A 424 18.23 9.22 25.86
CA ARG A 424 18.75 8.80 24.57
C ARG A 424 19.01 7.29 24.51
N THR A 425 19.47 6.67 25.60
CA THR A 425 19.81 5.24 25.63
C THR A 425 18.59 4.37 25.37
N GLN A 426 17.44 4.73 25.96
CA GLN A 426 16.20 4.00 25.75
C GLN A 426 15.75 4.07 24.27
N TRP A 427 15.92 5.23 23.65
CA TRP A 427 15.61 5.39 22.22
C TRP A 427 16.58 4.59 21.32
N GLN A 428 17.85 4.49 21.69
CA GLN A 428 18.83 3.67 20.95
C GLN A 428 18.39 2.19 20.95
N ILE A 429 17.84 1.69 22.07
CA ILE A 429 17.31 0.33 22.15
C ILE A 429 16.11 0.17 21.18
N VAL A 430 15.18 1.12 21.17
CA VAL A 430 14.03 1.12 20.26
C VAL A 430 14.49 1.07 18.79
N PHE A 431 15.45 1.92 18.42
CA PHE A 431 15.97 1.98 17.06
C PHE A 431 16.72 0.71 16.67
N ALA A 432 17.48 0.12 17.59
CA ALA A 432 18.19 -1.14 17.36
C ALA A 432 17.21 -2.30 17.13
N ILE A 433 16.14 -2.39 17.92
CA ILE A 433 15.09 -3.41 17.76
C ILE A 433 14.41 -3.23 16.40
N SER A 434 14.02 -2.01 16.06
CA SER A 434 13.33 -1.71 14.79
C SER A 434 14.22 -2.01 13.59
N ALA A 435 15.49 -1.65 13.66
CA ALA A 435 16.48 -1.96 12.61
C ALA A 435 16.67 -3.48 12.45
N ALA A 436 16.74 -4.22 13.57
CA ALA A 436 16.88 -5.67 13.56
C ALA A 436 15.66 -6.35 12.93
N VAL A 437 14.44 -5.94 13.32
CA VAL A 437 13.17 -6.46 12.76
C VAL A 437 13.15 -6.22 11.24
N TRP A 438 13.48 -4.99 10.82
CA TRP A 438 13.48 -4.60 9.40
C TRP A 438 14.51 -5.41 8.60
N ALA A 439 15.74 -5.50 9.12
CA ALA A 439 16.83 -6.22 8.45
C ALA A 439 16.56 -7.73 8.35
N MET A 440 16.05 -8.34 9.43
CA MET A 440 15.75 -9.79 9.47
C MET A 440 14.56 -10.14 8.58
N GLY A 441 13.52 -9.29 8.55
CA GLY A 441 12.37 -9.48 7.67
C GLY A 441 12.77 -9.46 6.20
N ASN A 442 13.64 -8.53 5.83
CA ASN A 442 14.18 -8.49 4.46
C ASN A 442 15.10 -9.68 4.17
N LEU A 443 15.94 -10.09 5.13
CA LEU A 443 16.79 -11.28 4.95
C LEU A 443 15.95 -12.52 4.65
N PHE A 444 14.84 -12.69 5.36
CA PHE A 444 13.90 -13.79 5.12
C PHE A 444 13.34 -13.71 3.68
N TYR A 445 13.01 -12.52 3.21
CA TYR A 445 12.53 -12.29 1.84
C TYR A 445 13.61 -12.59 0.80
N VAL A 446 14.86 -12.23 1.05
CA VAL A 446 15.98 -12.51 0.13
C VAL A 446 16.19 -14.02 -0.01
N ILE A 447 16.06 -14.78 1.09
CA ILE A 447 16.24 -16.24 1.09
C ILE A 447 15.06 -16.95 0.40
N PHE A 448 13.83 -16.68 0.84
CA PHE A 448 12.64 -17.45 0.48
C PHE A 448 11.74 -16.79 -0.57
N GLY A 449 11.92 -15.51 -0.85
CA GLY A 449 11.13 -14.78 -1.84
C GLY A 449 11.38 -15.26 -3.28
N SER A 450 10.35 -15.23 -4.09
CA SER A 450 10.39 -15.66 -5.50
C SER A 450 9.46 -14.81 -6.35
N THR A 451 9.78 -14.66 -7.62
CA THR A 451 8.89 -14.08 -8.64
C THR A 451 8.34 -15.13 -9.59
N ASN A 452 8.68 -16.40 -9.37
CA ASN A 452 8.16 -17.48 -10.20
C ASN A 452 6.67 -17.66 -9.98
N LEU A 453 5.92 -17.77 -11.07
CA LEU A 453 4.50 -18.08 -11.02
C LEU A 453 4.30 -19.37 -10.22
N GLN A 454 3.45 -19.34 -9.24
CA GLN A 454 3.24 -20.46 -8.34
C GLN A 454 2.33 -21.51 -8.98
N PRO A 455 2.60 -22.82 -8.77
CA PRO A 455 1.77 -23.88 -9.37
C PRO A 455 0.29 -23.79 -9.00
N TRP A 456 -0.01 -23.25 -7.82
CA TRP A 456 -1.37 -23.10 -7.35
C TRP A 456 -2.13 -21.91 -7.97
N ASP A 457 -1.48 -21.14 -8.86
CA ASP A 457 -2.14 -20.10 -9.66
C ASP A 457 -2.98 -20.73 -10.81
N ASP A 458 -2.69 -21.98 -11.18
CA ASP A 458 -3.37 -22.69 -12.26
C ASP A 458 -4.85 -22.89 -11.93
N GLU A 459 -5.70 -22.67 -12.93
CA GLU A 459 -7.17 -22.80 -12.82
C GLU A 459 -7.60 -24.22 -12.45
N ASP A 460 -6.87 -25.23 -12.90
CA ASP A 460 -7.16 -26.65 -12.69
C ASP A 460 -6.40 -27.30 -11.52
N TYR A 461 -5.67 -26.50 -10.74
CA TYR A 461 -4.80 -27.00 -9.67
C TYR A 461 -5.53 -27.90 -8.66
N LEU A 462 -6.72 -27.48 -8.19
CA LEU A 462 -7.48 -28.24 -7.20
C LEU A 462 -8.09 -29.51 -7.80
N SER A 463 -8.61 -29.43 -9.03
CA SER A 463 -9.18 -30.60 -9.71
C SER A 463 -8.12 -31.66 -10.03
N SER A 464 -6.92 -31.24 -10.46
CA SER A 464 -5.80 -32.18 -10.73
C SER A 464 -5.32 -32.86 -9.45
N LYS A 465 -5.31 -32.18 -8.30
CA LYS A 465 -4.96 -32.77 -7.02
C LYS A 465 -6.00 -33.78 -6.52
N ASP A 466 -7.27 -33.50 -6.74
CA ASP A 466 -8.36 -34.42 -6.34
C ASP A 466 -8.24 -35.72 -7.17
N ILE A 467 -7.97 -35.64 -8.46
CA ILE A 467 -7.72 -36.79 -9.32
C ILE A 467 -6.50 -37.60 -8.83
N GLN A 468 -5.38 -36.92 -8.54
CA GLN A 468 -4.17 -37.58 -8.02
C GLN A 468 -4.42 -38.29 -6.68
N ASN A 469 -5.18 -37.69 -5.79
CA ASN A 469 -5.54 -38.26 -4.48
C ASN A 469 -6.44 -39.48 -4.63
N GLU A 470 -7.37 -39.48 -5.58
CA GLU A 470 -8.22 -40.63 -5.88
C GLU A 470 -7.42 -41.80 -6.46
N ASP A 471 -6.48 -41.50 -7.36
CA ASP A 471 -5.62 -42.53 -7.97
C ASP A 471 -4.64 -43.14 -6.94
N CYS A 472 -4.14 -42.33 -5.99
CA CYS A 472 -3.31 -42.85 -4.90
C CYS A 472 -4.12 -43.77 -3.97
N LYS A 473 -5.35 -43.40 -3.63
CA LYS A 473 -6.24 -44.24 -2.78
C LYS A 473 -6.60 -45.56 -3.46
N LYS A 474 -6.73 -45.58 -4.80
CA LYS A 474 -7.00 -46.79 -5.57
C LYS A 474 -5.80 -47.74 -5.65
N LYS A 475 -4.58 -47.23 -5.41
CA LYS A 475 -3.32 -48.01 -5.50
C LYS A 475 -2.85 -48.53 -4.13
N GLU A 476 -3.47 -48.14 -3.02
CA GLU A 476 -3.19 -48.74 -1.72
C GLU A 476 -3.75 -50.18 -1.71
N PRO A 477 -2.92 -51.20 -1.49
CA PRO A 477 -3.43 -52.56 -1.46
C PRO A 477 -4.36 -52.71 -0.26
N LEU A 478 -5.51 -53.34 -0.48
CA LEU A 478 -6.39 -53.81 0.56
C LEU A 478 -5.62 -54.89 1.34
N ASP A 479 -4.92 -54.49 2.39
CA ASP A 479 -4.34 -55.42 3.34
C ASP A 479 -5.52 -56.10 4.08
N THR A 480 -5.84 -57.28 3.59
CA THR A 480 -6.74 -58.21 4.28
C THR A 480 -5.97 -59.02 5.31
#